data_1cca746eca54e19ceeb1c56ad65caa01
#
_entry.id   1cca746eca54e19ceeb1c56ad65caa01
#
_cell.length_a   1.000
_cell.length_b   1.000
_cell.length_c   1.000
_cell.angle_alpha   90.00
_cell.angle_beta   90.00
_cell.angle_gamma   90.00
#
_symmetry.space_group_name_H-M   'P 1'
#
loop_
_entity.id
_entity.type
_entity.pdbx_description
1 polymer ?
#
loop_
_entity_poly.entity_id
_entity_poly.type
_entity_poly.pdbx_seq_one_letter_code
_entity_poly.pdbx_strand_id
1 'polypeptide(L)'
;MIEYATYNDLLQSPKWEKKRKTIFARDGHKCRHCGSGKQLQAHHKQYHIRKSTRTMLPPWEYQDQYLITLCTDCHYKGHDLYKIPVFTI
;
A
#
# COMPACT_ATOMS: atom_id res chain seq x y z
N MET A 1 22.22 -4.94 -19.74
CA MET A 1 21.00 -4.11 -19.55
C MET A 1 20.51 -4.28 -18.13
N ILE A 2 20.28 -3.20 -17.44
CA ILE A 2 19.72 -3.27 -16.10
C ILE A 2 18.22 -3.42 -16.23
N GLU A 3 17.69 -4.50 -15.69
CA GLU A 3 16.26 -4.66 -15.59
C GLU A 3 15.78 -4.01 -14.31
N TYR A 4 14.84 -3.09 -14.44
CA TYR A 4 14.23 -2.48 -13.28
C TYR A 4 13.05 -3.32 -12.83
N ALA A 5 13.00 -3.62 -11.54
CA ALA A 5 11.85 -4.29 -10.97
C ALA A 5 10.61 -3.42 -11.19
N THR A 6 9.53 -4.02 -11.66
CA THR A 6 8.25 -3.33 -11.75
C THR A 6 7.68 -3.16 -10.34
N TYR A 7 6.73 -2.24 -10.19
CA TYR A 7 6.03 -2.08 -8.91
C TYR A 7 5.39 -3.38 -8.44
N ASN A 8 4.84 -4.17 -9.38
CA ASN A 8 4.27 -5.48 -9.05
C ASN A 8 5.33 -6.43 -8.48
N ASP A 9 6.56 -6.39 -9.01
CA ASP A 9 7.65 -7.21 -8.47
C ASP A 9 7.99 -6.81 -7.04
N LEU A 10 7.96 -5.51 -6.75
CA LEU A 10 8.21 -5.00 -5.40
C LEU A 10 7.13 -5.47 -4.41
N LEU A 11 5.90 -5.60 -4.87
CA LEU A 11 4.80 -6.12 -4.04
C LEU A 11 4.98 -7.60 -3.67
N GLN A 12 5.88 -8.33 -4.35
CA GLN A 12 6.23 -9.71 -4.02
C GLN A 12 7.37 -9.80 -3.02
N SER A 13 7.98 -8.68 -2.65
CA SER A 13 9.13 -8.67 -1.75
C SER A 13 8.74 -9.08 -0.33
N PRO A 14 9.62 -9.85 0.37
CA PRO A 14 9.45 -10.12 1.81
C PRO A 14 9.37 -8.85 2.66
N LYS A 15 9.99 -7.77 2.22
CA LYS A 15 9.92 -6.46 2.90
C LYS A 15 8.50 -5.92 2.89
N TRP A 16 7.80 -6.06 1.77
CA TRP A 16 6.38 -5.65 1.68
C TRP A 16 5.50 -6.55 2.53
N GLU A 17 5.73 -7.85 2.52
CA GLU A 17 4.99 -8.78 3.35
C GLU A 17 5.11 -8.43 4.83
N LYS A 18 6.31 -8.11 5.29
CA LYS A 18 6.55 -7.68 6.67
C LYS A 18 5.80 -6.39 6.98
N LYS A 19 5.84 -5.42 6.07
CA LYS A 19 5.14 -4.14 6.23
C LYS A 19 3.62 -4.34 6.33
N ARG A 20 3.06 -5.19 5.46
CA ARG A 20 1.63 -5.51 5.50
C ARG A 20 1.22 -6.09 6.84
N LYS A 21 1.99 -7.04 7.35
CA LYS A 21 1.71 -7.65 8.66
C LYS A 21 1.72 -6.61 9.78
N THR A 22 2.64 -5.67 9.74
CA THR A 22 2.69 -4.57 10.71
C THR A 22 1.42 -3.73 10.66
N ILE A 23 0.97 -3.38 9.46
CA ILE A 23 -0.25 -2.57 9.29
C ILE A 23 -1.48 -3.36 9.73
N PHE A 24 -1.58 -4.64 9.36
CA PHE A 24 -2.69 -5.48 9.78
C PHE A 24 -2.77 -5.59 11.32
N ALA A 25 -1.63 -5.77 11.97
CA ALA A 25 -1.59 -5.85 13.44
C ALA A 25 -2.03 -4.53 14.09
N ARG A 26 -1.56 -3.39 13.56
CA ARG A 26 -1.98 -2.07 14.03
C ARG A 26 -3.50 -1.91 13.95
N ASP A 27 -4.11 -2.42 12.88
CA ASP A 27 -5.53 -2.25 12.58
C ASP A 27 -6.40 -3.39 13.14
N GLY A 28 -5.83 -4.25 13.99
CA GLY A 28 -6.55 -5.33 14.64
C GLY A 28 -6.99 -6.46 13.72
N HIS A 29 -6.29 -6.64 12.58
CA HIS A 29 -6.59 -7.65 11.57
C HIS A 29 -8.02 -7.56 11.03
N LYS A 30 -8.50 -6.32 10.87
CA LYS A 30 -9.85 -6.03 10.35
C LYS A 30 -9.79 -4.87 9.37
N CYS A 31 -10.68 -4.92 8.38
CA CYS A 31 -10.91 -3.80 7.48
C CYS A 31 -11.32 -2.57 8.29
N ARG A 32 -10.63 -1.46 8.11
CA ARG A 32 -10.92 -0.22 8.84
C ARG A 32 -12.19 0.46 8.37
N HIS A 33 -12.75 0.02 7.24
CA HIS A 33 -13.99 0.60 6.71
C HIS A 33 -15.21 -0.22 7.11
N CYS A 34 -15.21 -1.53 6.86
CA CYS A 34 -16.39 -2.38 7.11
C CYS A 34 -16.22 -3.36 8.28
N GLY A 35 -15.02 -3.51 8.83
CA GLY A 35 -14.77 -4.41 9.95
C GLY A 35 -14.55 -5.87 9.60
N SER A 36 -14.57 -6.23 8.31
CA SER A 36 -14.33 -7.61 7.88
C SER A 36 -12.91 -8.05 8.24
N GLY A 37 -12.76 -9.29 8.70
CA GLY A 37 -11.46 -9.91 8.93
C GLY A 37 -10.98 -10.77 7.77
N LYS A 38 -11.67 -10.76 6.65
CA LYS A 38 -11.38 -11.62 5.50
C LYS A 38 -10.77 -10.84 4.35
N GLN A 39 -9.85 -11.49 3.63
CA GLN A 39 -9.25 -10.95 2.40
C GLN A 39 -8.70 -9.54 2.59
N LEU A 40 -7.87 -9.37 3.61
CA LEU A 40 -7.31 -8.07 3.95
C LEU A 40 -6.17 -7.69 3.01
N GLN A 41 -6.08 -6.40 2.70
CA GLN A 41 -5.02 -5.80 1.91
C GLN A 41 -4.53 -4.53 2.61
N ALA A 42 -3.25 -4.22 2.45
CA ALA A 42 -2.70 -2.95 2.91
C ALA A 42 -2.83 -1.95 1.75
N HIS A 43 -3.65 -0.94 1.96
CA HIS A 43 -3.94 0.10 0.96
C HIS A 43 -3.09 1.33 1.23
N HIS A 44 -2.41 1.84 0.20
CA HIS A 44 -1.71 3.12 0.26
C HIS A 44 -2.71 4.25 0.14
N LYS A 45 -2.75 5.13 1.13
CA LYS A 45 -3.63 6.32 1.09
C LYS A 45 -3.14 7.35 0.09
N GLN A 46 -1.84 7.34 -0.18
CA GLN A 46 -1.21 8.21 -1.16
C GLN A 46 0.10 7.56 -1.65
N TYR A 47 0.57 8.01 -2.79
CA TYR A 47 1.84 7.58 -3.35
C TYR A 47 2.82 8.73 -3.35
N HIS A 48 4.10 8.42 -3.18
CA HIS A 48 5.18 9.39 -3.22
C HIS A 48 6.15 9.07 -4.36
N ILE A 49 6.52 10.09 -5.12
CA ILE A 49 7.55 9.99 -6.14
C ILE A 49 8.77 10.73 -5.62
N ARG A 50 9.91 10.05 -5.61
CA ARG A 50 11.18 10.65 -5.20
C ARG A 50 11.67 11.55 -6.34
N LYS A 51 11.80 12.84 -6.07
CA LYS A 51 12.20 13.84 -7.08
C LYS A 51 13.56 13.53 -7.67
N SER A 52 14.51 13.12 -6.86
CA SER A 52 15.89 12.86 -7.29
C SER A 52 16.02 11.74 -8.31
N THR A 53 15.20 10.69 -8.19
CA THR A 53 15.24 9.50 -9.04
C THR A 53 14.05 9.43 -10.00
N ARG A 54 13.03 10.26 -9.80
CA ARG A 54 11.75 10.24 -10.55
C ARG A 54 11.05 8.90 -10.50
N THR A 55 11.24 8.16 -9.40
CA THR A 55 10.63 6.84 -9.20
C THR A 55 9.72 6.85 -7.99
N MET A 56 8.68 6.01 -8.02
CA MET A 56 7.84 5.79 -6.85
C MET A 56 8.64 5.13 -5.74
N LEU A 57 8.31 5.45 -4.50
CA LEU A 57 8.88 4.74 -3.37
C LEU A 57 8.44 3.27 -3.41
N PRO A 58 9.32 2.34 -3.00
CA PRO A 58 8.89 0.96 -2.77
C PRO A 58 7.71 0.91 -1.80
N PRO A 59 6.81 -0.08 -1.94
CA PRO A 59 5.58 -0.10 -1.13
C PRO A 59 5.82 -0.15 0.37
N TRP A 60 6.98 -0.63 0.83
CA TRP A 60 7.30 -0.73 2.25
C TRP A 60 7.99 0.51 2.84
N GLU A 61 8.39 1.49 2.03
CA GLU A 61 9.11 2.69 2.50
C GLU A 61 8.20 3.82 2.98
N TYR A 62 6.90 3.59 3.00
CA TYR A 62 5.95 4.57 3.52
C TYR A 62 5.86 4.48 5.03
N GLN A 63 5.68 5.63 5.69
CA GLN A 63 5.32 5.63 7.11
C GLN A 63 3.96 4.96 7.29
N ASP A 64 3.76 4.34 8.46
CA ASP A 64 2.55 3.57 8.72
C ASP A 64 1.26 4.38 8.56
N GLN A 65 1.33 5.69 8.82
CA GLN A 65 0.18 6.59 8.69
C GLN A 65 -0.37 6.68 7.26
N TYR A 66 0.44 6.34 6.25
CA TYR A 66 0.03 6.37 4.86
C TYR A 66 -0.56 5.05 4.36
N LEU A 67 -0.68 4.09 5.25
CA LEU A 67 -1.23 2.77 4.93
C LEU A 67 -2.41 2.46 5.84
N ILE A 68 -3.36 1.71 5.29
CA ILE A 68 -4.57 1.31 6.03
C ILE A 68 -4.98 -0.10 5.59
N THR A 69 -5.48 -0.89 6.52
CA THR A 69 -6.02 -2.22 6.22
C THR A 69 -7.43 -2.09 5.66
N LEU A 70 -7.65 -2.64 4.47
CA LEU A 70 -8.97 -2.74 3.86
C LEU A 70 -9.20 -4.17 3.37
N CYS A 71 -10.44 -4.62 3.39
CA CYS A 71 -10.78 -5.86 2.70
C CYS A 71 -10.79 -5.61 1.18
N THR A 72 -10.75 -6.70 0.41
CA THR A 72 -10.69 -6.61 -1.05
C THR A 72 -11.83 -5.76 -1.62
N ASP A 73 -13.05 -5.95 -1.15
CA ASP A 73 -14.21 -5.20 -1.64
C ASP A 73 -14.08 -3.70 -1.37
N CYS A 74 -13.71 -3.32 -0.14
CA CYS A 74 -13.54 -1.91 0.21
C CYS A 74 -12.36 -1.30 -0.54
N HIS A 75 -11.31 -2.06 -0.78
CA HIS A 75 -10.15 -1.61 -1.54
C HIS A 75 -10.53 -1.26 -2.97
N TYR A 76 -11.26 -2.14 -3.65
CA TYR A 76 -11.70 -1.88 -5.02
C TYR A 76 -12.70 -0.73 -5.10
N LYS A 77 -13.65 -0.66 -4.18
CA LYS A 77 -14.60 0.46 -4.13
C LYS A 77 -13.89 1.80 -3.92
N GLY A 78 -12.86 1.82 -3.07
CA GLY A 78 -12.06 3.00 -2.85
C GLY A 78 -11.35 3.48 -4.12
N HIS A 79 -10.78 2.56 -4.89
CA HIS A 79 -10.14 2.90 -6.17
C HIS A 79 -11.13 3.44 -7.19
N ASP A 80 -12.37 2.95 -7.20
CA ASP A 80 -13.42 3.43 -8.12
C ASP A 80 -13.94 4.81 -7.72
N LEU A 81 -14.04 5.07 -6.42
CA LEU A 81 -14.65 6.30 -5.90
C LEU A 81 -13.66 7.44 -5.70
N TYR A 82 -12.40 7.13 -5.40
CA TYR A 82 -11.40 8.12 -5.04
C TYR A 82 -10.10 7.89 -5.81
N LYS A 83 -9.55 8.96 -6.37
CA LYS A 83 -8.19 8.91 -6.90
C LYS A 83 -7.21 8.95 -5.74
N ILE A 84 -6.20 8.08 -5.79
CA ILE A 84 -5.12 8.09 -4.82
C ILE A 84 -4.18 9.23 -5.20
N PRO A 85 -3.97 10.23 -4.33
CA PRO A 85 -3.08 11.34 -4.65
C PRO A 85 -1.63 10.89 -4.75
N VAL A 86 -0.88 11.55 -5.61
CA VAL A 86 0.55 11.31 -5.81
C VAL A 86 1.30 12.60 -5.50
N PHE A 87 2.26 12.53 -4.60
CA PHE A 87 3.06 13.68 -4.19
C PHE A 87 4.53 13.46 -4.57
N THR A 88 5.17 14.53 -5.04
CA THR A 88 6.61 14.52 -5.27
C THR A 88 7.32 14.98 -4.00
N ILE A 89 8.30 14.22 -3.57
CA ILE A 89 9.05 14.50 -2.34
C ILE A 89 10.55 14.67 -2.59
#